data_8978db0bc07b699ee6b88fb0ee9f35df
#
_entry.id   8978db0bc07b699ee6b88fb0ee9f35df
#
_cell.length_a   1.000
_cell.length_b   1.000
_cell.length_c   1.000
_cell.angle_alpha   90.00
_cell.angle_beta   90.00
_cell.angle_gamma   90.00
#
_symmetry.space_group_name_H-M   'P 1'
#
loop_
_entity.id
_entity.type
_entity.pdbx_description
1 polymer ?
#
loop_
_entity_poly.entity_id
_entity_poly.type
_entity_poly.pdbx_seq_one_letter_code
_entity_poly.pdbx_strand_id
1 'polypeptide(L)'
;MNLKNIALKAVGQYLNLHAHIRPRQAAAMGLNLFCRPFAKKLKPHQKQYLKEAKFSELEFAQTKIQAYKWGNGPKSVLLIHGWASHSYRWRTYIDALVKLNYTVYAFDAPGHGLSNGHYLTLPNYSEVIEQFTSQIGGIDAILGHSFGGYAILYWLYAFKPSTNAKAVIMAAPGEVSDFMDQGM
;
A
#
# COMPACT_ATOMS: atom_id res chain seq x y z
N MET A 1 -18.10 -22.50 -14.36
CA MET A 1 -16.76 -21.85 -14.36
C MET A 1 -16.97 -20.33 -14.42
N ASN A 2 -16.42 -19.57 -13.49
CA ASN A 2 -16.71 -18.12 -13.38
C ASN A 2 -16.04 -17.38 -14.56
N LEU A 3 -16.78 -16.49 -15.25
CA LEU A 3 -16.31 -15.68 -16.39
C LEU A 3 -14.95 -14.99 -16.10
N LYS A 4 -14.76 -14.55 -14.86
CA LYS A 4 -13.52 -13.93 -14.39
C LYS A 4 -12.33 -14.89 -14.49
N ASN A 5 -12.51 -16.15 -14.13
CA ASN A 5 -11.44 -17.16 -14.19
C ASN A 5 -11.10 -17.55 -15.64
N ILE A 6 -12.09 -17.52 -16.54
CA ILE A 6 -11.85 -17.74 -17.98
C ILE A 6 -11.01 -16.61 -18.55
N ALA A 7 -11.37 -15.35 -18.25
CA ALA A 7 -10.63 -14.18 -18.71
C ALA A 7 -9.18 -14.17 -18.22
N LEU A 8 -8.95 -14.50 -16.94
CA LEU A 8 -7.60 -14.56 -16.35
C LEU A 8 -6.76 -15.66 -17.03
N LYS A 9 -7.34 -16.84 -17.28
CA LYS A 9 -6.65 -17.93 -18.01
C LYS A 9 -6.31 -17.52 -19.44
N ALA A 10 -7.22 -16.86 -20.15
CA ALA A 10 -6.99 -16.40 -21.52
C ALA A 10 -5.85 -15.35 -21.58
N VAL A 11 -5.81 -14.40 -20.61
CA VAL A 11 -4.72 -13.44 -20.49
C VAL A 11 -3.39 -14.14 -20.21
N GLY A 12 -3.38 -15.11 -19.28
CA GLY A 12 -2.17 -15.89 -18.99
C GLY A 12 -1.65 -16.66 -20.20
N GLN A 13 -2.55 -17.35 -20.95
CA GLN A 13 -2.17 -18.06 -22.17
C GLN A 13 -1.65 -17.11 -23.26
N TYR A 14 -2.28 -15.95 -23.42
CA TYR A 14 -1.81 -14.93 -24.36
C TYR A 14 -0.40 -14.43 -23.99
N LEU A 15 -0.16 -14.11 -22.73
CA LEU A 15 1.16 -13.67 -22.25
C LEU A 15 2.22 -14.76 -22.45
N ASN A 16 1.89 -16.02 -22.14
CA ASN A 16 2.81 -17.14 -22.34
C ASN A 16 3.16 -17.33 -23.83
N LEU A 17 2.18 -17.30 -24.72
CA LEU A 17 2.42 -17.38 -26.16
C LEU A 17 3.26 -16.21 -26.66
N HIS A 18 2.94 -15.00 -26.20
CA HIS A 18 3.67 -13.79 -26.57
C HIS A 18 5.12 -13.81 -26.06
N ALA A 19 5.38 -14.44 -24.90
CA ALA A 19 6.71 -14.58 -24.33
C ALA A 19 7.68 -15.40 -25.20
N HIS A 20 7.17 -16.38 -25.99
CA HIS A 20 8.00 -17.13 -26.92
C HIS A 20 8.49 -16.30 -28.13
N ILE A 21 7.73 -15.27 -28.52
CA ILE A 21 8.04 -14.44 -29.70
C ILE A 21 8.73 -13.14 -29.30
N ARG A 22 8.24 -12.49 -28.22
CA ARG A 22 8.69 -11.18 -27.76
C ARG A 22 8.78 -11.13 -26.23
N PRO A 23 9.75 -11.81 -25.60
CA PRO A 23 9.79 -12.02 -24.16
C PRO A 23 9.81 -10.72 -23.35
N ARG A 24 10.57 -9.69 -23.81
CA ARG A 24 10.62 -8.39 -23.13
C ARG A 24 9.27 -7.67 -23.14
N GLN A 25 8.53 -7.75 -24.23
CA GLN A 25 7.19 -7.13 -24.31
C GLN A 25 6.18 -7.88 -23.45
N ALA A 26 6.19 -9.21 -23.47
CA ALA A 26 5.34 -10.02 -22.61
C ALA A 26 5.60 -9.75 -21.13
N ALA A 27 6.87 -9.65 -20.71
CA ALA A 27 7.25 -9.30 -19.35
C ALA A 27 6.73 -7.90 -18.96
N ALA A 28 6.89 -6.90 -19.82
CA ALA A 28 6.38 -5.55 -19.57
C ALA A 28 4.85 -5.50 -19.46
N MET A 29 4.13 -6.27 -20.30
CA MET A 29 2.68 -6.39 -20.22
C MET A 29 2.23 -7.09 -18.93
N GLY A 30 2.89 -8.19 -18.55
CA GLY A 30 2.63 -8.92 -17.31
C GLY A 30 2.86 -8.03 -16.08
N LEU A 31 3.98 -7.33 -16.03
CA LEU A 31 4.30 -6.38 -14.96
C LEU A 31 3.27 -5.25 -14.88
N ASN A 32 2.88 -4.67 -16.02
CA ASN A 32 1.88 -3.62 -16.06
C ASN A 32 0.53 -4.09 -15.52
N LEU A 33 0.12 -5.32 -15.86
CA LEU A 33 -1.10 -5.91 -15.36
C LEU A 33 -1.00 -6.20 -13.84
N PHE A 34 0.12 -6.75 -13.40
CA PHE A 34 0.39 -7.05 -12.00
C PHE A 34 0.38 -5.79 -11.13
N CYS A 35 0.96 -4.70 -11.62
CA CYS A 35 1.01 -3.43 -10.87
C CYS A 35 -0.32 -2.65 -10.84
N ARG A 36 -1.38 -3.17 -11.46
CA ARG A 36 -2.74 -2.59 -11.37
C ARG A 36 -3.54 -3.26 -10.27
N PRO A 37 -3.69 -2.61 -9.10
CA PRO A 37 -4.44 -3.21 -8.01
C PRO A 37 -5.94 -3.31 -8.38
N PHE A 38 -6.50 -4.51 -8.22
CA PHE A 38 -7.95 -4.69 -8.21
C PHE A 38 -8.50 -4.28 -6.85
N ALA A 39 -8.38 -3.00 -6.51
CA ALA A 39 -8.75 -2.50 -5.20
C ALA A 39 -10.25 -2.73 -4.92
N LYS A 40 -10.53 -3.37 -3.79
CA LYS A 40 -11.91 -3.54 -3.33
C LYS A 40 -12.47 -2.20 -2.91
N LYS A 41 -13.67 -1.86 -3.41
CA LYS A 41 -14.39 -0.66 -2.97
C LYS A 41 -14.68 -0.74 -1.47
N LEU A 42 -14.46 0.37 -0.77
CA LEU A 42 -14.80 0.52 0.64
C LEU A 42 -16.31 0.32 0.85
N LYS A 43 -16.66 -0.51 1.83
CA LYS A 43 -18.04 -0.71 2.28
C LYS A 43 -18.54 0.52 3.07
N PRO A 44 -19.87 0.74 3.18
CA PRO A 44 -20.41 1.91 3.88
C PRO A 44 -19.87 2.09 5.31
N HIS A 45 -19.85 1.02 6.12
CA HIS A 45 -19.34 1.07 7.49
C HIS A 45 -17.83 1.37 7.56
N GLN A 46 -17.05 0.95 6.56
CA GLN A 46 -15.62 1.26 6.48
C GLN A 46 -15.39 2.73 6.19
N LYS A 47 -16.18 3.29 5.25
CA LYS A 47 -16.16 4.74 4.97
C LYS A 47 -16.59 5.55 6.18
N GLN A 48 -17.60 5.07 6.93
CA GLN A 48 -18.06 5.75 8.14
C GLN A 48 -16.96 5.85 9.18
N TYR A 49 -16.25 4.75 9.48
CA TYR A 49 -15.11 4.75 10.39
C TYR A 49 -14.00 5.72 9.95
N LEU A 50 -13.63 5.67 8.66
CA LEU A 50 -12.59 6.54 8.15
C LEU A 50 -12.97 8.03 8.25
N LYS A 51 -14.25 8.40 8.19
CA LYS A 51 -14.71 9.79 8.35
C LYS A 51 -14.47 10.37 9.75
N GLU A 52 -14.20 9.54 10.76
CA GLU A 52 -13.81 9.99 12.10
C GLU A 52 -12.38 10.55 12.15
N ALA A 53 -11.59 10.25 11.13
CA ALA A 53 -10.25 10.82 10.98
C ALA A 53 -10.29 12.29 10.55
N LYS A 54 -9.25 13.02 10.90
CA LYS A 54 -8.92 14.25 10.18
C LYS A 54 -8.35 13.88 8.82
N PHE A 55 -9.01 14.31 7.76
CA PHE A 55 -8.58 14.06 6.38
C PHE A 55 -7.51 15.05 5.95
N SER A 56 -6.55 14.56 5.15
CA SER A 56 -5.65 15.38 4.35
C SER A 56 -5.40 14.70 3.00
N GLU A 57 -5.04 15.47 2.02
CA GLU A 57 -4.64 14.99 0.71
C GLU A 57 -3.16 15.28 0.51
N LEU A 58 -2.45 14.31 -0.05
CA LEU A 58 -1.10 14.44 -0.54
C LEU A 58 -1.17 14.31 -2.06
N GLU A 59 -0.54 15.22 -2.78
CA GLU A 59 -0.38 15.08 -4.23
C GLU A 59 0.93 14.36 -4.54
N PHE A 60 0.84 13.21 -5.21
CA PHE A 60 1.97 12.42 -5.64
C PHE A 60 1.85 12.12 -7.14
N ALA A 61 2.81 12.60 -7.95
CA ALA A 61 2.84 12.38 -9.40
C ALA A 61 1.46 12.60 -10.08
N GLN A 62 0.81 13.74 -9.80
CA GLN A 62 -0.54 14.10 -10.27
C GLN A 62 -1.67 13.17 -9.77
N THR A 63 -1.38 12.35 -8.78
CA THR A 63 -2.34 11.45 -8.14
C THR A 63 -2.64 11.95 -6.73
N LYS A 64 -3.92 12.12 -6.42
CA LYS A 64 -4.35 12.46 -5.06
C LYS A 64 -4.32 11.22 -4.17
N ILE A 65 -3.55 11.29 -3.10
CA ILE A 65 -3.41 10.28 -2.07
C ILE A 65 -4.21 10.70 -0.86
N GLN A 66 -5.17 9.87 -0.46
CA GLN A 66 -6.00 10.13 0.70
C GLN A 66 -5.26 9.73 1.97
N ALA A 67 -5.03 10.66 2.85
CA ALA A 67 -4.39 10.45 4.15
C ALA A 67 -5.36 10.74 5.30
N TYR A 68 -5.05 10.13 6.45
CA TYR A 68 -5.88 10.12 7.65
C TYR A 68 -5.03 10.36 8.88
N LYS A 69 -5.58 11.11 9.84
CA LYS A 69 -4.99 11.33 11.16
C LYS A 69 -6.03 11.08 12.25
N TRP A 70 -5.68 10.28 13.25
CA TRP A 70 -6.44 10.08 14.49
C TRP A 70 -5.58 10.44 15.70
N GLY A 71 -6.21 10.91 16.75
CA GLY A 71 -5.54 11.31 18.00
C GLY A 71 -4.65 12.55 17.84
N ASN A 72 -4.09 12.99 18.97
CA ASN A 72 -3.19 14.15 19.06
C ASN A 72 -2.11 13.92 20.12
N GLY A 73 -1.72 12.66 20.35
CA GLY A 73 -0.67 12.31 21.30
C GLY A 73 0.72 12.78 20.85
N PRO A 74 1.68 12.86 21.78
CA PRO A 74 3.03 13.37 21.49
C PRO A 74 3.89 12.46 20.63
N LYS A 75 3.56 11.16 20.55
CA LYS A 75 4.24 10.18 19.71
C LYS A 75 3.38 9.82 18.52
N SER A 76 4.01 9.65 17.37
CA SER A 76 3.34 9.39 16.09
C SER A 76 3.67 8.03 15.51
N VAL A 77 2.66 7.40 14.92
CA VAL A 77 2.78 6.09 14.26
C VAL A 77 2.15 6.18 12.87
N LEU A 78 2.88 5.73 11.85
CA LEU A 78 2.38 5.60 10.47
C LEU A 78 2.05 4.15 10.14
N LEU A 79 0.87 3.90 9.59
CA LEU A 79 0.36 2.56 9.26
C LEU A 79 0.24 2.37 7.75
N ILE A 80 0.96 1.40 7.19
CA ILE A 80 1.09 1.13 5.75
C ILE A 80 0.41 -0.19 5.40
N HIS A 81 -0.68 -0.12 4.62
CA HIS A 81 -1.46 -1.30 4.24
C HIS A 81 -0.83 -2.09 3.09
N GLY A 82 -1.25 -3.34 2.90
CA GLY A 82 -0.79 -4.22 1.84
C GLY A 82 -1.58 -4.08 0.53
N TRP A 83 -1.23 -4.93 -0.45
CA TRP A 83 -1.88 -5.01 -1.75
C TRP A 83 -3.39 -5.28 -1.63
N ALA A 84 -4.18 -4.67 -2.53
CA ALA A 84 -5.64 -4.80 -2.58
C ALA A 84 -6.36 -4.55 -1.22
N SER A 85 -5.75 -3.71 -0.36
CA SER A 85 -6.25 -3.34 0.96
C SER A 85 -6.50 -1.82 1.04
N HIS A 86 -6.69 -1.26 2.21
CA HIS A 86 -6.89 0.17 2.48
C HIS A 86 -6.73 0.46 3.99
N SER A 87 -6.67 1.73 4.36
CA SER A 87 -6.38 2.19 5.74
C SER A 87 -7.33 1.65 6.81
N TYR A 88 -8.59 1.37 6.50
CA TYR A 88 -9.55 0.75 7.44
C TYR A 88 -9.07 -0.60 8.00
N ARG A 89 -8.14 -1.29 7.31
CA ARG A 89 -7.54 -2.52 7.83
C ARG A 89 -6.99 -2.34 9.25
N TRP A 90 -6.50 -1.16 9.53
CA TRP A 90 -5.82 -0.81 10.76
C TRP A 90 -6.72 -0.40 11.93
N ARG A 91 -8.06 -0.40 11.76
CA ARG A 91 -9.02 0.11 12.76
C ARG A 91 -8.73 -0.32 14.19
N THR A 92 -8.45 -1.62 14.42
CA THR A 92 -8.18 -2.15 15.78
C THR A 92 -6.87 -1.59 16.35
N TYR A 93 -5.84 -1.42 15.49
CA TYR A 93 -4.58 -0.79 15.88
C TYR A 93 -4.76 0.71 16.11
N ILE A 94 -5.53 1.39 15.26
CA ILE A 94 -5.83 2.81 15.40
C ILE A 94 -6.52 3.06 16.75
N ASP A 95 -7.58 2.31 17.06
CA ASP A 95 -8.34 2.45 18.30
C ASP A 95 -7.46 2.21 19.55
N ALA A 96 -6.58 1.21 19.49
CA ALA A 96 -5.67 0.90 20.59
C ALA A 96 -4.60 1.99 20.77
N LEU A 97 -3.97 2.44 19.69
CA LEU A 97 -2.91 3.46 19.73
C LEU A 97 -3.45 4.82 20.16
N VAL A 98 -4.64 5.21 19.70
CA VAL A 98 -5.29 6.46 20.13
C VAL A 98 -5.61 6.43 21.63
N LYS A 99 -6.10 5.29 22.15
CA LYS A 99 -6.31 5.10 23.59
C LYS A 99 -5.01 5.20 24.41
N LEU A 100 -3.90 4.81 23.82
CA LEU A 100 -2.55 4.94 24.40
C LEU A 100 -1.93 6.32 24.18
N ASN A 101 -2.72 7.31 23.77
CA ASN A 101 -2.30 8.69 23.55
C ASN A 101 -1.24 8.86 22.46
N TYR A 102 -1.37 8.10 21.36
CA TYR A 102 -0.57 8.31 20.13
C TYR A 102 -1.33 9.15 19.12
N THR A 103 -0.58 9.85 18.28
CA THR A 103 -1.06 10.32 16.99
C THR A 103 -0.86 9.22 15.96
N VAL A 104 -1.94 8.81 15.28
CA VAL A 104 -1.90 7.73 14.30
C VAL A 104 -2.15 8.30 12.91
N TYR A 105 -1.25 8.00 11.99
CA TYR A 105 -1.38 8.33 10.59
C TYR A 105 -1.57 7.07 9.76
N ALA A 106 -2.31 7.19 8.69
CA ALA A 106 -2.37 6.21 7.61
C ALA A 106 -2.67 6.93 6.30
N PHE A 107 -2.41 6.29 5.18
CA PHE A 107 -2.88 6.74 3.88
C PHE A 107 -3.24 5.54 3.00
N ASP A 108 -4.14 5.74 2.07
CA ASP A 108 -4.45 4.75 1.04
C ASP A 108 -3.42 4.88 -0.08
N ALA A 109 -2.77 3.78 -0.46
CA ALA A 109 -1.80 3.75 -1.55
C ALA A 109 -2.42 4.16 -2.90
N PRO A 110 -1.62 4.57 -3.90
CA PRO A 110 -2.11 4.80 -5.25
C PRO A 110 -3.01 3.66 -5.75
N GLY A 111 -4.20 3.99 -6.28
CA GLY A 111 -5.17 3.00 -6.76
C GLY A 111 -5.90 2.19 -5.68
N HIS A 112 -5.77 2.56 -4.40
CA HIS A 112 -6.42 1.87 -3.29
C HIS A 112 -7.34 2.80 -2.50
N GLY A 113 -8.31 2.22 -1.78
CA GLY A 113 -9.18 2.92 -0.84
C GLY A 113 -9.90 4.13 -1.45
N LEU A 114 -9.59 5.31 -0.94
CA LEU A 114 -10.09 6.61 -1.46
C LEU A 114 -9.04 7.40 -2.25
N SER A 115 -7.83 6.87 -2.41
CA SER A 115 -6.80 7.46 -3.26
C SER A 115 -7.11 7.27 -4.74
N ASN A 116 -6.70 8.23 -5.55
CA ASN A 116 -6.77 8.14 -7.00
C ASN A 116 -5.64 7.25 -7.56
N GLY A 117 -5.60 7.13 -8.89
CA GLY A 117 -4.63 6.31 -9.58
C GLY A 117 -5.11 4.87 -9.81
N HIS A 118 -4.28 4.09 -10.47
CA HIS A 118 -4.59 2.70 -10.85
C HIS A 118 -3.33 1.85 -11.02
N TYR A 119 -2.20 2.36 -10.52
CA TYR A 119 -0.90 1.71 -10.67
C TYR A 119 -0.11 1.84 -9.36
N LEU A 120 0.39 0.72 -8.86
CA LEU A 120 1.22 0.68 -7.66
C LEU A 120 2.43 -0.22 -7.89
N THR A 121 3.61 0.35 -7.67
CA THR A 121 4.88 -0.38 -7.60
C THR A 121 5.51 -0.21 -6.23
N LEU A 122 6.48 -1.05 -5.92
CA LEU A 122 7.23 -0.92 -4.69
C LEU A 122 7.97 0.43 -4.59
N PRO A 123 8.69 0.89 -5.63
CA PRO A 123 9.32 2.21 -5.61
C PRO A 123 8.33 3.34 -5.36
N ASN A 124 7.24 3.45 -6.15
CA ASN A 124 6.32 4.58 -5.99
C ASN A 124 5.56 4.57 -4.65
N TYR A 125 5.30 3.38 -4.08
CA TYR A 125 4.74 3.32 -2.72
C TYR A 125 5.71 3.86 -1.67
N SER A 126 6.98 3.56 -1.83
CA SER A 126 8.05 4.04 -0.94
C SER A 126 8.31 5.54 -1.10
N GLU A 127 8.19 6.07 -2.31
CA GLU A 127 8.22 7.53 -2.58
C GLU A 127 7.06 8.25 -1.88
N VAL A 128 5.85 7.66 -1.89
CA VAL A 128 4.71 8.21 -1.13
C VAL A 128 4.99 8.20 0.38
N ILE A 129 5.62 7.15 0.92
CA ILE A 129 6.02 7.09 2.33
C ILE A 129 7.00 8.23 2.64
N GLU A 130 8.03 8.41 1.81
CA GLU A 130 9.04 9.47 1.98
C GLU A 130 8.41 10.86 1.98
N GLN A 131 7.60 11.14 0.95
CA GLN A 131 6.94 12.43 0.84
C GLN A 131 6.00 12.71 2.01
N PHE A 132 5.21 11.69 2.43
CA PHE A 132 4.28 11.84 3.54
C PHE A 132 4.99 12.04 4.87
N THR A 133 6.03 11.26 5.17
CA THR A 133 6.81 11.41 6.42
C THR A 133 7.50 12.76 6.49
N SER A 134 8.04 13.26 5.38
CA SER A 134 8.63 14.60 5.28
C SER A 134 7.58 15.69 5.53
N GLN A 135 6.38 15.56 4.97
CA GLN A 135 5.30 16.55 5.13
C GLN A 135 4.78 16.66 6.56
N ILE A 136 4.74 15.56 7.32
CA ILE A 136 4.27 15.57 8.72
C ILE A 136 5.36 15.84 9.75
N GLY A 137 6.61 16.08 9.31
CA GLY A 137 7.74 16.38 10.19
C GLY A 137 8.36 15.17 10.88
N GLY A 138 8.16 13.96 10.35
CA GLY A 138 8.71 12.71 10.87
C GLY A 138 7.71 11.88 11.68
N ILE A 139 8.16 10.71 12.08
CA ILE A 139 7.37 9.70 12.82
C ILE A 139 8.23 9.00 13.87
N ASP A 140 7.63 8.51 14.96
CA ASP A 140 8.31 7.69 16.00
C ASP A 140 8.28 6.20 15.67
N ALA A 141 7.27 5.74 14.93
CA ALA A 141 7.17 4.36 14.47
C ALA A 141 6.42 4.24 13.14
N ILE A 142 6.71 3.16 12.42
CA ILE A 142 6.03 2.80 11.17
C ILE A 142 5.68 1.31 11.19
N LEU A 143 4.44 0.96 10.88
CA LEU A 143 3.96 -0.41 10.82
C LEU A 143 3.50 -0.74 9.40
N GLY A 144 4.01 -1.82 8.82
CA GLY A 144 3.61 -2.29 7.50
C GLY A 144 3.11 -3.72 7.51
N HIS A 145 2.08 -3.97 6.70
CA HIS A 145 1.55 -5.32 6.52
C HIS A 145 1.76 -5.78 5.08
N SER A 146 2.30 -6.99 4.89
CA SER A 146 2.47 -7.62 3.58
C SER A 146 3.22 -6.69 2.62
N PHE A 147 2.68 -6.35 1.46
CA PHE A 147 3.28 -5.43 0.49
C PHE A 147 3.63 -4.05 1.09
N GLY A 148 2.85 -3.57 2.09
CA GLY A 148 3.20 -2.36 2.85
C GLY A 148 4.47 -2.53 3.69
N GLY A 149 4.73 -3.73 4.18
CA GLY A 149 5.98 -4.07 4.85
C GLY A 149 7.18 -3.99 3.89
N TYR A 150 7.04 -4.52 2.67
CA TYR A 150 8.06 -4.37 1.63
C TYR A 150 8.31 -2.91 1.26
N ALA A 151 7.24 -2.11 1.16
CA ALA A 151 7.38 -0.68 0.86
C ALA A 151 8.20 0.05 1.93
N ILE A 152 8.03 -0.31 3.22
CA ILE A 152 8.85 0.23 4.31
C ILE A 152 10.31 -0.21 4.17
N LEU A 153 10.57 -1.49 3.92
CA LEU A 153 11.94 -1.99 3.76
C LEU A 153 12.64 -1.31 2.57
N TYR A 154 11.93 -1.16 1.45
CA TYR A 154 12.47 -0.46 0.28
C TYR A 154 12.69 1.04 0.57
N TRP A 155 11.79 1.69 1.29
CA TRP A 155 11.94 3.07 1.74
C TRP A 155 13.22 3.25 2.58
N LEU A 156 13.44 2.40 3.58
CA LEU A 156 14.64 2.44 4.41
C LEU A 156 15.92 2.22 3.60
N TYR A 157 15.89 1.32 2.62
CA TYR A 157 17.03 1.02 1.75
C TYR A 157 17.33 2.13 0.77
N ALA A 158 16.32 2.61 0.02
CA ALA A 158 16.49 3.52 -1.10
C ALA A 158 16.64 4.98 -0.67
N PHE A 159 15.90 5.42 0.34
CA PHE A 159 15.89 6.81 0.81
C PHE A 159 16.80 7.05 2.00
N LYS A 160 17.17 5.99 2.74
CA LYS A 160 18.04 6.09 3.94
C LYS A 160 17.63 7.25 4.85
N PRO A 161 16.34 7.34 5.23
CA PRO A 161 15.83 8.49 5.96
C PRO A 161 16.59 8.67 7.27
N SER A 162 16.92 9.91 7.61
CA SER A 162 17.51 10.25 8.91
C SER A 162 16.40 10.19 9.97
N THR A 163 16.09 8.99 10.45
CA THR A 163 15.01 8.75 11.41
C THR A 163 15.42 7.73 12.46
N ASN A 164 14.97 7.94 13.69
CA ASN A 164 15.02 6.95 14.77
C ASN A 164 13.71 6.14 14.90
N ALA A 165 12.84 6.22 13.90
CA ALA A 165 11.56 5.54 13.91
C ALA A 165 11.71 4.01 13.99
N LYS A 166 10.93 3.39 14.86
CA LYS A 166 10.88 1.93 14.96
C LYS A 166 10.03 1.36 13.83
N ALA A 167 10.57 0.43 13.03
CA ALA A 167 9.82 -0.25 11.97
C ALA A 167 9.31 -1.61 12.47
N VAL A 168 8.02 -1.87 12.24
CA VAL A 168 7.37 -3.17 12.51
C VAL A 168 6.81 -3.72 11.20
N ILE A 169 7.35 -4.85 10.77
CA ILE A 169 6.94 -5.52 9.54
C ILE A 169 6.12 -6.75 9.89
N MET A 170 4.90 -6.83 9.38
CA MET A 170 3.98 -7.91 9.67
C MET A 170 3.57 -8.65 8.40
N ALA A 171 3.69 -9.98 8.41
CA ALA A 171 3.26 -10.87 7.32
C ALA A 171 3.82 -10.44 5.93
N ALA A 172 5.00 -9.84 5.89
CA ALA A 172 5.75 -9.70 4.65
C ALA A 172 6.51 -11.02 4.41
N PRO A 173 6.41 -11.61 3.21
CA PRO A 173 7.21 -12.78 2.85
C PRO A 173 8.71 -12.47 2.96
N GLY A 174 9.54 -13.47 3.24
CA GLY A 174 11.01 -13.29 3.35
C GLY A 174 11.64 -12.95 2.01
N GLU A 175 11.11 -13.55 0.94
CA GLU A 175 11.58 -13.35 -0.43
C GLU A 175 10.41 -12.98 -1.36
N VAL A 176 10.73 -12.34 -2.49
CA VAL A 176 9.71 -11.99 -3.51
C VAL A 176 9.13 -13.24 -4.14
N SER A 177 9.91 -14.33 -4.27
CA SER A 177 9.48 -15.64 -4.72
C SER A 177 8.33 -16.18 -3.86
N ASP A 178 8.40 -16.09 -2.53
CA ASP A 178 7.35 -16.55 -1.62
C ASP A 178 6.01 -15.84 -1.89
N PHE A 179 6.07 -14.58 -2.29
CA PHE A 179 4.87 -13.80 -2.63
C PHE A 179 4.24 -14.28 -3.95
N MET A 180 5.06 -14.69 -4.91
CA MET A 180 4.58 -15.17 -6.21
C MET A 180 3.96 -16.57 -6.09
N ASP A 181 4.53 -17.43 -5.24
CA ASP A 181 4.08 -18.82 -5.06
C ASP A 181 2.75 -18.93 -4.30
N GLN A 182 2.46 -17.98 -3.39
CA GLN A 182 1.19 -17.96 -2.65
C GLN A 182 -0.01 -17.40 -3.45
N GLY A 183 0.21 -16.86 -4.61
CA GLY A 183 -0.79 -16.19 -5.45
C GLY A 183 -1.37 -17.03 -6.58
N MET A 184 -0.95 -18.30 -6.74
CA MET A 184 -1.44 -19.20 -7.78
C MET A 184 -2.53 -20.17 -7.29
#